data_a32558f23d5431ecf559a207cf081ac9
#
_entry.id   a32558f23d5431ecf559a207cf081ac9
#
_cell.length_a   1.000
_cell.length_b   1.000
_cell.length_c   1.000
_cell.angle_alpha   90.00
_cell.angle_beta   90.00
_cell.angle_gamma   90.00
#
_symmetry.space_group_name_H-M   'P 1'
#
loop_
_entity.id
_entity.type
_entity.pdbx_description
1 polymer ?
#
loop_
_entity_poly.entity_id
_entity_poly.type
_entity_poly.pdbx_seq_one_letter_code
_entity_poly.pdbx_strand_id
1 'polypeptide(L)'
;VADRDAPPGWIARALGLVERIGNRLPDPATLFVLIGLLVLAVSWIGATAGWSVPDPRGGPEPLKVVNLLDAAGIRWIVTGAIANFLEFPPLAIVLVAMLGIGVAERTGLFPALLKLLVAITPARLLTPAVIFIGVNSSAAADAGYVVLPALAAGVFAMVGRSPVVGITAATFGVAGGFSANLAITSLDPLLQGLTQQAIRAIDAERIVSPACNWYFMIVSTFVLTGLGWFVTDRIVEPRFSKADVASQIARGHVESGERAVSSAERRGLVAALVAFLVAGGAFLAMALVPDGPLTGQVPR
;
A
#
# COMPACT_ATOMS: atom_id res chain seq x y z
N VAL A 1 1.79 8.96 -42.79
CA VAL A 1 1.12 7.85 -42.10
C VAL A 1 0.51 8.45 -40.85
N ALA A 2 -0.81 8.66 -40.84
CA ALA A 2 -1.53 9.23 -39.71
C ALA A 2 -1.46 8.26 -38.56
N ASP A 3 -1.04 8.75 -37.41
CA ASP A 3 -0.97 8.07 -36.12
C ASP A 3 -2.39 7.61 -35.73
N ARG A 4 -2.73 6.33 -36.03
CA ARG A 4 -4.07 5.77 -35.80
C ARG A 4 -4.36 5.45 -34.33
N ASP A 5 -3.40 5.66 -33.42
CA ASP A 5 -3.44 5.19 -32.04
C ASP A 5 -3.33 6.29 -30.98
N ALA A 6 -3.36 7.56 -31.38
CA ALA A 6 -3.43 8.64 -30.39
C ALA A 6 -4.80 8.60 -29.68
N PRO A 7 -4.85 8.63 -28.34
CA PRO A 7 -6.12 8.68 -27.62
C PRO A 7 -6.93 9.89 -28.08
N PRO A 8 -8.28 9.80 -28.09
CA PRO A 8 -9.13 10.89 -28.52
C PRO A 8 -8.75 12.17 -27.77
N GLY A 9 -8.72 13.30 -28.44
CA GLY A 9 -8.12 14.56 -27.95
C GLY A 9 -8.63 15.02 -26.58
N TRP A 10 -9.80 14.57 -26.14
CA TRP A 10 -10.32 14.82 -24.80
C TRP A 10 -9.64 13.95 -23.73
N ILE A 11 -9.34 12.68 -24.03
CA ILE A 11 -8.63 11.77 -23.12
C ILE A 11 -7.19 12.27 -22.93
N ALA A 12 -6.51 12.64 -24.01
CA ALA A 12 -5.16 13.20 -23.92
C ALA A 12 -5.13 14.49 -23.10
N ARG A 13 -6.15 15.35 -23.23
CA ARG A 13 -6.28 16.57 -22.43
C ARG A 13 -6.55 16.25 -20.96
N ALA A 14 -7.43 15.29 -20.67
CA ALA A 14 -7.73 14.86 -19.30
C ALA A 14 -6.49 14.27 -18.63
N LEU A 15 -5.76 13.38 -19.31
CA LEU A 15 -4.51 12.80 -18.81
C LEU A 15 -3.44 13.87 -18.58
N GLY A 16 -3.28 14.81 -19.53
CA GLY A 16 -2.33 15.92 -19.36
C GLY A 16 -2.73 16.90 -18.24
N LEU A 17 -4.02 17.02 -17.91
CA LEU A 17 -4.47 17.77 -16.74
C LEU A 17 -4.12 17.05 -15.44
N VAL A 18 -4.40 15.75 -15.36
CA VAL A 18 -4.07 14.90 -14.19
C VAL A 18 -2.56 14.91 -13.95
N GLU A 19 -1.76 14.72 -14.99
CA GLU A 19 -0.30 14.78 -14.93
C GLU A 19 0.19 16.15 -14.43
N ARG A 20 -0.35 17.23 -14.96
CA ARG A 20 0.05 18.59 -14.58
C ARG A 20 -0.32 18.92 -13.15
N ILE A 21 -1.49 18.48 -12.69
CA ILE A 21 -1.93 18.64 -11.30
C ILE A 21 -1.05 17.76 -10.39
N GLY A 22 -0.86 16.48 -10.73
CA GLY A 22 -0.06 15.53 -9.95
C GLY A 22 1.38 16.01 -9.77
N ASN A 23 2.02 16.48 -10.83
CA ASN A 23 3.38 16.99 -10.79
C ASN A 23 3.54 18.33 -10.04
N ARG A 24 2.44 19.01 -9.69
CA ARG A 24 2.44 20.23 -8.87
C ARG A 24 2.13 19.98 -7.40
N LEU A 25 1.72 18.77 -7.06
CA LEU A 25 1.47 18.44 -5.65
C LEU A 25 2.80 18.49 -4.90
N PRO A 26 2.85 19.17 -3.75
CA PRO A 26 4.03 19.15 -2.89
C PRO A 26 4.22 17.75 -2.28
N ASP A 27 5.37 17.55 -1.66
CA ASP A 27 5.66 16.32 -0.93
C ASP A 27 4.62 16.04 0.18
N PRO A 28 4.47 14.78 0.61
CA PRO A 28 3.45 14.40 1.58
C PRO A 28 3.51 15.18 2.90
N ALA A 29 4.70 15.50 3.41
CA ALA A 29 4.84 16.25 4.66
C ALA A 29 4.28 17.66 4.52
N THR A 30 4.61 18.34 3.42
CA THR A 30 4.05 19.67 3.09
C THR A 30 2.53 19.62 2.92
N LEU A 31 2.00 18.56 2.27
CA LEU A 31 0.53 18.38 2.15
C LEU A 31 -0.13 18.26 3.52
N PHE A 32 0.42 17.51 4.45
CA PHE A 32 -0.13 17.40 5.82
C PHE A 32 -0.10 18.74 6.55
N VAL A 33 0.97 19.53 6.41
CA VAL A 33 1.03 20.89 6.99
C VAL A 33 -0.06 21.78 6.40
N LEU A 34 -0.24 21.78 5.07
CA LEU A 34 -1.28 22.57 4.41
C LEU A 34 -2.69 22.16 4.83
N ILE A 35 -2.95 20.84 4.95
CA ILE A 35 -4.24 20.33 5.46
C ILE A 35 -4.44 20.78 6.91
N GLY A 36 -3.41 20.69 7.75
CA GLY A 36 -3.46 21.20 9.11
C GLY A 36 -3.83 22.69 9.19
N LEU A 37 -3.18 23.52 8.38
CA LEU A 37 -3.49 24.95 8.28
C LEU A 37 -4.92 25.19 7.77
N LEU A 38 -5.39 24.38 6.82
CA LEU A 38 -6.76 24.44 6.33
C LEU A 38 -7.76 24.11 7.45
N VAL A 39 -7.51 23.07 8.23
CA VAL A 39 -8.34 22.70 9.40
C VAL A 39 -8.41 23.84 10.40
N LEU A 40 -7.28 24.49 10.71
CA LEU A 40 -7.25 25.66 11.61
C LEU A 40 -8.11 26.80 11.05
N ALA A 41 -8.00 27.11 9.76
CA ALA A 41 -8.79 28.14 9.12
C ALA A 41 -10.30 27.83 9.13
N VAL A 42 -10.67 26.59 8.79
CA VAL A 42 -12.07 26.13 8.82
C VAL A 42 -12.65 26.14 10.23
N SER A 43 -11.86 25.73 11.22
CA SER A 43 -12.22 25.80 12.64
C SER A 43 -12.54 27.25 13.08
N TRP A 44 -11.70 28.20 12.72
CA TRP A 44 -11.92 29.62 13.00
C TRP A 44 -13.19 30.14 12.31
N ILE A 45 -13.38 29.87 11.01
CA ILE A 45 -14.57 30.27 10.25
C ILE A 45 -15.83 29.65 10.85
N GLY A 46 -15.81 28.33 11.12
CA GLY A 46 -16.97 27.61 11.66
C GLY A 46 -17.37 28.09 13.05
N ALA A 47 -16.39 28.36 13.93
CA ALA A 47 -16.63 28.89 15.26
C ALA A 47 -17.21 30.32 15.21
N THR A 48 -16.67 31.19 14.34
CA THR A 48 -17.20 32.57 14.16
C THR A 48 -18.57 32.59 13.53
N ALA A 49 -18.86 31.64 12.62
CA ALA A 49 -20.17 31.47 12.00
C ALA A 49 -21.20 30.74 12.88
N GLY A 50 -20.77 30.26 14.06
CA GLY A 50 -21.67 29.55 14.99
C GLY A 50 -22.11 28.16 14.51
N TRP A 51 -21.28 27.47 13.72
CA TRP A 51 -21.63 26.13 13.23
C TRP A 51 -21.80 25.15 14.39
N SER A 52 -22.90 24.41 14.32
CA SER A 52 -23.20 23.36 15.30
C SER A 52 -23.91 22.19 14.62
N VAL A 53 -23.76 21.00 15.18
CA VAL A 53 -24.44 19.78 14.75
C VAL A 53 -25.08 19.09 15.93
N PRO A 54 -26.21 18.37 15.76
CA PRO A 54 -26.77 17.54 16.83
C PRO A 54 -25.71 16.57 17.34
N ASP A 55 -25.69 16.32 18.66
CA ASP A 55 -24.78 15.30 19.21
C ASP A 55 -25.18 13.91 18.72
N PRO A 56 -24.35 13.18 18.00
CA PRO A 56 -24.65 11.84 17.50
C PRO A 56 -24.86 10.81 18.64
N ARG A 57 -24.43 11.12 19.85
CA ARG A 57 -24.66 10.29 21.06
C ARG A 57 -26.02 10.52 21.70
N GLY A 58 -26.85 11.40 21.11
CA GLY A 58 -28.17 11.76 21.67
C GLY A 58 -28.10 12.72 22.86
N GLY A 59 -26.98 13.41 23.04
CA GLY A 59 -26.84 14.46 24.04
C GLY A 59 -27.83 15.62 23.82
N PRO A 60 -28.31 16.29 24.88
CA PRO A 60 -29.32 17.35 24.76
C PRO A 60 -28.78 18.64 24.12
N GLU A 61 -27.46 18.84 24.12
CA GLU A 61 -26.83 20.02 23.57
C GLU A 61 -26.12 19.75 22.27
N PRO A 62 -26.27 20.62 21.24
CA PRO A 62 -25.56 20.46 19.98
C PRO A 62 -24.06 20.68 20.17
N LEU A 63 -23.26 19.89 19.47
CA LEU A 63 -21.80 20.07 19.38
C LEU A 63 -21.50 21.32 18.57
N LYS A 64 -20.77 22.25 19.15
CA LYS A 64 -20.33 23.50 18.49
C LYS A 64 -18.90 23.37 17.97
N VAL A 65 -18.61 23.99 16.86
CA VAL A 65 -17.24 24.06 16.34
C VAL A 65 -16.38 24.89 17.30
N VAL A 66 -15.25 24.34 17.71
CA VAL A 66 -14.28 25.00 18.60
C VAL A 66 -13.29 25.81 17.74
N ASN A 67 -12.99 27.03 18.14
CA ASN A 67 -11.95 27.84 17.52
C ASN A 67 -10.56 27.36 17.96
N LEU A 68 -9.80 26.77 17.03
CA LEU A 68 -8.45 26.29 17.34
C LEU A 68 -7.37 27.40 17.23
N LEU A 69 -7.73 28.60 16.75
CA LEU A 69 -6.81 29.75 16.63
C LEU A 69 -6.94 30.74 17.76
N ASP A 70 -7.85 30.55 18.70
CA ASP A 70 -7.89 31.38 19.92
C ASP A 70 -6.86 30.90 20.98
N ALA A 71 -6.72 31.67 22.04
CA ALA A 71 -5.75 31.35 23.10
C ALA A 71 -6.00 29.99 23.78
N ALA A 72 -7.27 29.55 23.85
CA ALA A 72 -7.64 28.27 24.43
C ALA A 72 -7.30 27.12 23.44
N GLY A 73 -7.63 27.29 22.16
CA GLY A 73 -7.34 26.35 21.09
C GLY A 73 -5.83 26.14 20.90
N ILE A 74 -5.07 27.22 20.83
CA ILE A 74 -3.59 27.15 20.72
C ILE A 74 -3.00 26.44 21.95
N ARG A 75 -3.45 26.77 23.14
CA ARG A 75 -3.00 26.09 24.35
C ARG A 75 -3.32 24.62 24.31
N TRP A 76 -4.53 24.24 23.89
CA TRP A 76 -4.95 22.84 23.74
C TRP A 76 -4.06 22.08 22.75
N ILE A 77 -3.74 22.68 21.60
CA ILE A 77 -2.84 22.08 20.60
C ILE A 77 -1.47 21.82 21.22
N VAL A 78 -0.87 22.84 21.85
CA VAL A 78 0.50 22.74 22.38
C VAL A 78 0.59 21.78 23.57
N THR A 79 -0.35 21.85 24.51
CA THR A 79 -0.32 20.98 25.69
C THR A 79 -0.76 19.56 25.37
N GLY A 80 -1.66 19.39 24.40
CA GLY A 80 -2.15 18.08 23.96
C GLY A 80 -1.25 17.36 22.96
N ALA A 81 -0.26 18.03 22.36
CA ALA A 81 0.52 17.47 21.25
C ALA A 81 1.19 16.13 21.59
N ILE A 82 1.82 16.02 22.75
CA ILE A 82 2.50 14.80 23.20
C ILE A 82 1.48 13.70 23.49
N ALA A 83 0.41 13.99 24.20
CA ALA A 83 -0.64 13.04 24.52
C ALA A 83 -1.30 12.52 23.24
N ASN A 84 -1.70 13.41 22.33
CA ASN A 84 -2.30 13.03 21.04
C ASN A 84 -1.38 12.13 20.20
N PHE A 85 -0.06 12.37 20.25
CA PHE A 85 0.90 11.52 19.56
C PHE A 85 1.02 10.13 20.22
N LEU A 86 1.14 10.07 21.54
CA LEU A 86 1.29 8.80 22.27
C LEU A 86 0.00 7.98 22.32
N GLU A 87 -1.14 8.66 22.40
CA GLU A 87 -2.46 8.02 22.46
C GLU A 87 -2.99 7.66 21.06
N PHE A 88 -2.24 7.96 19.98
CA PHE A 88 -2.62 7.55 18.64
C PHE A 88 -2.57 6.01 18.53
N PRO A 89 -3.74 5.31 18.50
CA PRO A 89 -3.78 3.85 18.68
C PRO A 89 -2.93 3.06 17.69
N PRO A 90 -2.81 3.48 16.41
CA PRO A 90 -1.98 2.76 15.47
C PRO A 90 -0.47 2.91 15.71
N LEU A 91 -0.03 3.91 16.46
CA LEU A 91 1.40 4.24 16.58
C LEU A 91 2.24 3.06 17.07
N ALA A 92 1.85 2.43 18.15
CA ALA A 92 2.59 1.30 18.73
C ALA A 92 2.64 0.10 17.77
N ILE A 93 1.51 -0.22 17.14
CA ILE A 93 1.42 -1.34 16.18
C ILE A 93 2.29 -1.07 14.96
N VAL A 94 2.22 0.15 14.41
CA VAL A 94 3.02 0.54 13.24
C VAL A 94 4.51 0.52 13.58
N LEU A 95 4.93 1.06 14.72
CA LEU A 95 6.34 1.05 15.11
C LEU A 95 6.88 -0.37 15.27
N VAL A 96 6.15 -1.26 15.92
CA VAL A 96 6.56 -2.66 16.09
C VAL A 96 6.60 -3.39 14.73
N ALA A 97 5.60 -3.20 13.89
CA ALA A 97 5.57 -3.78 12.54
C ALA A 97 6.73 -3.27 11.69
N MET A 98 7.02 -1.96 11.72
CA MET A 98 8.10 -1.35 10.95
C MET A 98 9.49 -1.82 11.38
N LEU A 99 9.69 -2.21 12.64
CA LEU A 99 10.94 -2.84 13.06
C LEU A 99 11.18 -4.16 12.31
N GLY A 100 10.16 -5.02 12.21
CA GLY A 100 10.26 -6.29 11.47
C GLY A 100 10.42 -6.08 9.97
N ILE A 101 9.60 -5.21 9.39
CA ILE A 101 9.65 -4.87 7.96
C ILE A 101 11.00 -4.26 7.59
N GLY A 102 11.51 -3.31 8.40
CA GLY A 102 12.81 -2.67 8.16
C GLY A 102 14.00 -3.63 8.21
N VAL A 103 13.96 -4.65 9.06
CA VAL A 103 14.96 -5.73 9.06
C VAL A 103 14.86 -6.55 7.78
N ALA A 104 13.66 -6.96 7.39
CA ALA A 104 13.41 -7.74 6.17
C ALA A 104 13.84 -6.99 4.90
N GLU A 105 13.60 -5.69 4.83
CA GLU A 105 14.00 -4.82 3.74
C GLU A 105 15.53 -4.68 3.66
N ARG A 106 16.17 -4.32 4.77
CA ARG A 106 17.63 -4.13 4.83
C ARG A 106 18.43 -5.40 4.59
N THR A 107 17.88 -6.57 4.92
CA THR A 107 18.51 -7.86 4.65
C THR A 107 18.33 -8.33 3.20
N GLY A 108 17.53 -7.62 2.39
CA GLY A 108 17.25 -7.99 1.00
C GLY A 108 16.24 -9.13 0.86
N LEU A 109 15.48 -9.46 1.92
CA LEU A 109 14.50 -10.55 1.89
C LEU A 109 13.43 -10.31 0.82
N PHE A 110 12.86 -9.09 0.77
CA PHE A 110 11.81 -8.76 -0.19
C PHE A 110 12.30 -8.79 -1.64
N PRO A 111 13.44 -8.16 -2.01
CA PRO A 111 13.98 -8.30 -3.36
C PRO A 111 14.22 -9.76 -3.76
N ALA A 112 14.81 -10.57 -2.86
CA ALA A 112 15.06 -11.98 -3.12
C ALA A 112 13.76 -12.79 -3.32
N LEU A 113 12.73 -12.51 -2.52
CA LEU A 113 11.41 -13.14 -2.65
C LEU A 113 10.74 -12.76 -3.97
N LEU A 114 10.75 -11.48 -4.35
CA LEU A 114 10.20 -11.02 -5.62
C LEU A 114 10.91 -11.66 -6.81
N LYS A 115 12.25 -11.72 -6.79
CA LYS A 115 13.06 -12.44 -7.80
C LYS A 115 12.65 -13.90 -7.90
N LEU A 116 12.51 -14.59 -6.77
CA LEU A 116 12.11 -16.01 -6.75
C LEU A 116 10.73 -16.20 -7.38
N LEU A 117 9.74 -15.41 -6.97
CA LEU A 117 8.37 -15.52 -7.47
C LEU A 117 8.29 -15.29 -8.99
N VAL A 118 9.02 -14.31 -9.50
CA VAL A 118 9.08 -14.04 -10.94
C VAL A 118 9.82 -15.17 -11.67
N ALA A 119 10.92 -15.68 -11.10
CA ALA A 119 11.75 -16.72 -11.74
C ALA A 119 11.03 -18.07 -11.89
N ILE A 120 10.17 -18.44 -10.95
CA ILE A 120 9.40 -19.70 -11.02
C ILE A 120 8.15 -19.60 -11.89
N THR A 121 7.82 -18.41 -12.40
CA THR A 121 6.59 -18.16 -13.15
C THR A 121 6.73 -18.62 -14.59
N PRO A 122 5.83 -19.49 -15.12
CA PRO A 122 5.82 -19.86 -16.52
C PRO A 122 5.56 -18.66 -17.43
N ALA A 123 6.20 -18.61 -18.61
CA ALA A 123 6.09 -17.48 -19.54
C ALA A 123 4.64 -17.11 -19.92
N ARG A 124 3.74 -18.11 -19.98
CA ARG A 124 2.31 -17.90 -20.29
C ARG A 124 1.54 -17.16 -19.20
N LEU A 125 1.99 -17.26 -17.96
CA LEU A 125 1.37 -16.64 -16.78
C LEU A 125 2.17 -15.43 -16.29
N LEU A 126 3.13 -14.96 -17.07
CA LEU A 126 4.04 -13.91 -16.65
C LEU A 126 3.31 -12.60 -16.32
N THR A 127 2.40 -12.15 -17.19
CA THR A 127 1.62 -10.92 -16.93
C THR A 127 0.76 -11.02 -15.68
N PRO A 128 -0.14 -12.01 -15.56
CA PRO A 128 -0.97 -12.09 -14.33
C PRO A 128 -0.14 -12.33 -13.08
N ALA A 129 0.97 -13.07 -13.17
CA ALA A 129 1.84 -13.30 -12.03
C ALA A 129 2.56 -12.03 -11.59
N VAL A 130 3.12 -11.25 -12.51
CA VAL A 130 3.77 -9.98 -12.19
C VAL A 130 2.78 -9.00 -11.54
N ILE A 131 1.56 -8.91 -12.09
CA ILE A 131 0.51 -8.07 -11.50
C ILE A 131 0.12 -8.58 -10.11
N PHE A 132 -0.11 -9.88 -9.95
CA PHE A 132 -0.47 -10.49 -8.68
C PHE A 132 0.61 -10.27 -7.61
N ILE A 133 1.88 -10.46 -7.97
CA ILE A 133 3.02 -10.18 -7.11
C ILE A 133 3.05 -8.68 -6.76
N GLY A 134 2.81 -7.81 -7.73
CA GLY A 134 2.74 -6.37 -7.53
C GLY A 134 1.65 -5.97 -6.54
N VAL A 135 0.43 -6.49 -6.71
CA VAL A 135 -0.70 -6.24 -5.79
C VAL A 135 -0.33 -6.63 -4.35
N ASN A 136 0.29 -7.81 -4.17
CA ASN A 136 0.68 -8.29 -2.84
C ASN A 136 1.99 -7.66 -2.31
N SER A 137 2.72 -6.91 -3.14
CA SER A 137 4.01 -6.31 -2.75
C SER A 137 3.87 -5.16 -1.75
N SER A 138 2.67 -4.62 -1.55
CA SER A 138 2.41 -3.62 -0.50
C SER A 138 2.71 -4.15 0.91
N ALA A 139 2.72 -5.48 1.11
CA ALA A 139 3.24 -6.10 2.33
C ALA A 139 4.76 -5.87 2.51
N ALA A 140 5.48 -5.60 1.41
CA ALA A 140 6.93 -5.36 1.38
C ALA A 140 7.27 -3.85 1.36
N ALA A 141 6.36 -2.99 1.77
CA ALA A 141 6.50 -1.54 1.75
C ALA A 141 6.91 -1.02 0.35
N ASP A 142 7.95 -0.16 0.29
CA ASP A 142 8.36 0.50 -0.96
C ASP A 142 9.20 -0.39 -1.90
N ALA A 143 9.70 -1.53 -1.43
CA ALA A 143 10.55 -2.41 -2.25
C ALA A 143 9.87 -2.87 -3.54
N GLY A 144 8.54 -3.04 -3.51
CA GLY A 144 7.74 -3.39 -4.69
C GLY A 144 7.85 -2.36 -5.82
N TYR A 145 7.85 -1.07 -5.49
CA TYR A 145 7.90 0.01 -6.49
C TYR A 145 9.22 0.09 -7.26
N VAL A 146 10.32 -0.26 -6.62
CA VAL A 146 11.67 -0.15 -7.21
C VAL A 146 12.06 -1.46 -7.89
N VAL A 147 11.91 -2.56 -7.18
CA VAL A 147 12.47 -3.86 -7.61
C VAL A 147 11.61 -4.53 -8.67
N LEU A 148 10.28 -4.56 -8.49
CA LEU A 148 9.41 -5.33 -9.37
C LEU A 148 9.34 -4.80 -10.81
N PRO A 149 9.23 -3.48 -11.08
CA PRO A 149 9.26 -2.98 -12.45
C PRO A 149 10.55 -3.30 -13.19
N ALA A 150 11.70 -3.20 -12.53
CA ALA A 150 12.99 -3.54 -13.12
C ALA A 150 13.11 -5.04 -13.45
N LEU A 151 12.67 -5.91 -12.54
CA LEU A 151 12.61 -7.36 -12.75
C LEU A 151 11.65 -7.71 -13.91
N ALA A 152 10.46 -7.12 -13.92
CA ALA A 152 9.46 -7.37 -14.94
C ALA A 152 9.94 -6.95 -16.32
N ALA A 153 10.60 -5.79 -16.46
CA ALA A 153 11.22 -5.37 -17.70
C ALA A 153 12.18 -6.42 -18.23
N GLY A 154 13.07 -6.91 -17.37
CA GLY A 154 14.06 -7.90 -17.74
C GLY A 154 13.46 -9.24 -18.14
N VAL A 155 12.47 -9.74 -17.41
CA VAL A 155 11.86 -11.04 -17.68
C VAL A 155 10.98 -10.98 -18.94
N PHE A 156 10.25 -9.88 -19.18
CA PHE A 156 9.52 -9.67 -20.43
C PHE A 156 10.47 -9.64 -21.63
N ALA A 157 11.59 -8.94 -21.54
CA ALA A 157 12.61 -8.93 -22.58
C ALA A 157 13.15 -10.34 -22.91
N MET A 158 13.39 -11.18 -21.88
CA MET A 158 13.89 -12.54 -22.08
C MET A 158 12.91 -13.45 -22.84
N VAL A 159 11.61 -13.23 -22.67
CA VAL A 159 10.58 -13.99 -23.40
C VAL A 159 10.19 -13.32 -24.72
N GLY A 160 10.94 -12.30 -25.17
CA GLY A 160 10.70 -11.60 -26.44
C GLY A 160 9.49 -10.65 -26.40
N ARG A 161 9.03 -10.26 -25.22
CA ARG A 161 7.95 -9.29 -25.00
C ARG A 161 8.54 -7.90 -24.68
N SER A 162 7.74 -6.84 -24.84
CA SER A 162 8.21 -5.47 -24.57
C SER A 162 8.56 -5.27 -23.09
N PRO A 163 9.78 -4.80 -22.76
CA PRO A 163 10.15 -4.41 -21.40
C PRO A 163 9.22 -3.36 -20.83
N VAL A 164 8.72 -2.43 -21.65
CA VAL A 164 7.80 -1.36 -21.24
C VAL A 164 6.47 -1.95 -20.77
N VAL A 165 5.96 -2.99 -21.43
CA VAL A 165 4.75 -3.71 -21.00
C VAL A 165 5.00 -4.36 -19.64
N GLY A 166 6.18 -4.94 -19.43
CA GLY A 166 6.57 -5.50 -18.13
C GLY A 166 6.57 -4.46 -17.01
N ILE A 167 7.18 -3.29 -17.25
CA ILE A 167 7.18 -2.16 -16.31
C ILE A 167 5.75 -1.71 -16.01
N THR A 168 4.93 -1.55 -17.05
CA THR A 168 3.54 -1.09 -16.90
C THR A 168 2.72 -2.09 -16.07
N ALA A 169 2.86 -3.39 -16.34
CA ALA A 169 2.18 -4.44 -15.59
C ALA A 169 2.59 -4.43 -14.10
N ALA A 170 3.87 -4.32 -13.82
CA ALA A 170 4.41 -4.27 -12.47
C ALA A 170 3.93 -3.02 -11.73
N THR A 171 4.05 -1.85 -12.37
CA THR A 171 3.60 -0.57 -11.78
C THR A 171 2.10 -0.56 -11.53
N PHE A 172 1.30 -1.11 -12.46
CA PHE A 172 -0.14 -1.28 -12.22
C PHE A 172 -0.39 -2.18 -11.02
N GLY A 173 0.30 -3.32 -10.90
CA GLY A 173 0.16 -4.22 -9.77
C GLY A 173 0.45 -3.52 -8.44
N VAL A 174 1.59 -2.82 -8.36
CA VAL A 174 2.01 -2.16 -7.12
C VAL A 174 1.15 -0.94 -6.79
N ALA A 175 0.93 -0.04 -7.75
CA ALA A 175 0.21 1.21 -7.52
C ALA A 175 -1.31 1.04 -7.58
N GLY A 176 -1.82 0.35 -8.61
CA GLY A 176 -3.25 0.11 -8.79
C GLY A 176 -3.82 -0.91 -7.82
N GLY A 177 -2.99 -1.84 -7.35
CA GLY A 177 -3.34 -2.85 -6.34
C GLY A 177 -3.09 -2.42 -4.90
N PHE A 178 -2.75 -1.16 -4.66
CA PHE A 178 -2.42 -0.68 -3.31
C PHE A 178 -3.49 -1.03 -2.29
N SER A 179 -3.05 -1.61 -1.17
CA SER A 179 -3.89 -2.14 -0.08
C SER A 179 -4.72 -3.40 -0.40
N ALA A 180 -4.73 -3.91 -1.63
CA ALA A 180 -5.26 -5.25 -1.89
C ALA A 180 -4.18 -6.30 -1.56
N ASN A 181 -4.50 -7.25 -0.68
CA ASN A 181 -3.57 -8.28 -0.22
C ASN A 181 -4.29 -9.57 0.14
N LEU A 182 -3.59 -10.68 0.06
CA LEU A 182 -4.07 -11.96 0.59
C LEU A 182 -3.86 -12.07 2.10
N ALA A 183 -2.89 -11.37 2.65
CA ALA A 183 -2.59 -11.35 4.07
C ALA A 183 -2.91 -9.98 4.68
N ILE A 184 -3.19 -9.97 5.98
CA ILE A 184 -3.31 -8.74 6.76
C ILE A 184 -1.91 -8.11 6.85
N THR A 185 -1.82 -6.81 6.56
CA THR A 185 -0.59 -6.03 6.56
C THR A 185 -0.56 -5.01 7.70
N SER A 186 0.52 -4.24 7.82
CA SER A 186 0.61 -3.18 8.82
C SER A 186 -0.40 -2.03 8.60
N LEU A 187 -0.92 -1.87 7.38
CA LEU A 187 -1.94 -0.87 7.07
C LEU A 187 -3.30 -1.21 7.69
N ASP A 188 -3.64 -2.49 7.83
CA ASP A 188 -4.95 -2.92 8.33
C ASP A 188 -5.18 -2.51 9.79
N PRO A 189 -4.26 -2.78 10.74
CA PRO A 189 -4.39 -2.27 12.10
C PRO A 189 -4.33 -0.74 12.19
N LEU A 190 -3.57 -0.08 11.30
CA LEU A 190 -3.53 1.39 11.25
C LEU A 190 -4.90 1.97 10.88
N LEU A 191 -5.50 1.50 9.80
CA LEU A 191 -6.82 1.94 9.35
C LEU A 191 -7.93 1.54 10.35
N GLN A 192 -7.80 0.35 10.93
CA GLN A 192 -8.70 -0.09 12.00
C GLN A 192 -8.62 0.86 13.20
N GLY A 193 -7.44 1.29 13.64
CA GLY A 193 -7.29 2.22 14.74
C GLY A 193 -7.97 3.56 14.50
N LEU A 194 -7.87 4.12 13.29
CA LEU A 194 -8.59 5.33 12.89
C LEU A 194 -10.10 5.11 12.88
N THR A 195 -10.56 4.00 12.33
CA THR A 195 -11.98 3.62 12.31
C THR A 195 -12.51 3.42 13.72
N GLN A 196 -11.73 2.80 14.61
CA GLN A 196 -12.08 2.58 16.01
C GLN A 196 -12.28 3.88 16.76
N GLN A 197 -11.45 4.90 16.51
CA GLN A 197 -11.63 6.23 17.10
C GLN A 197 -12.94 6.88 16.65
N ALA A 198 -13.24 6.80 15.35
CA ALA A 198 -14.49 7.35 14.81
C ALA A 198 -15.73 6.64 15.38
N ILE A 199 -15.69 5.32 15.50
CA ILE A 199 -16.81 4.53 16.05
C ILE A 199 -17.00 4.80 17.53
N ARG A 200 -15.95 4.94 18.32
CA ARG A 200 -16.06 5.31 19.76
C ARG A 200 -16.76 6.64 19.98
N ALA A 201 -16.76 7.52 19.01
CA ALA A 201 -17.49 8.77 19.08
C ALA A 201 -19.03 8.55 19.04
N ILE A 202 -19.50 7.42 18.50
CA ILE A 202 -20.93 7.09 18.34
C ILE A 202 -21.32 5.94 19.31
N ASP A 203 -20.50 4.91 19.36
CA ASP A 203 -20.72 3.68 20.16
C ASP A 203 -19.38 3.28 20.82
N ALA A 204 -19.25 3.56 22.11
CA ALA A 204 -18.02 3.36 22.88
C ALA A 204 -17.66 1.87 23.09
N GLU A 205 -18.67 0.98 23.04
CA GLU A 205 -18.46 -0.45 23.30
C GLU A 205 -18.14 -1.25 22.03
N ARG A 206 -18.39 -0.69 20.86
CA ARG A 206 -18.18 -1.38 19.60
C ARG A 206 -16.70 -1.50 19.24
N ILE A 207 -16.24 -2.73 19.08
CA ILE A 207 -14.88 -3.07 18.68
C ILE A 207 -14.85 -3.43 17.20
N VAL A 208 -13.95 -2.80 16.44
CA VAL A 208 -13.68 -3.13 15.02
C VAL A 208 -12.49 -4.07 14.95
N SER A 209 -12.64 -5.17 14.23
CA SER A 209 -11.52 -6.08 13.99
C SER A 209 -10.55 -5.51 12.94
N PRO A 210 -9.23 -5.69 13.10
CA PRO A 210 -8.26 -5.40 12.03
C PRO A 210 -8.51 -6.19 10.74
N ALA A 211 -9.22 -7.33 10.84
CA ALA A 211 -9.58 -8.17 9.71
C ALA A 211 -10.91 -7.79 9.03
N CYS A 212 -11.54 -6.67 9.40
CA CYS A 212 -12.88 -6.30 8.91
C CYS A 212 -12.96 -6.20 7.37
N ASN A 213 -11.87 -5.80 6.71
CA ASN A 213 -11.78 -5.66 5.26
C ASN A 213 -11.08 -6.84 4.56
N TRP A 214 -10.68 -7.86 5.29
CA TRP A 214 -9.81 -8.92 4.74
C TRP A 214 -10.44 -9.66 3.56
N TYR A 215 -11.70 -10.03 3.65
CA TYR A 215 -12.40 -10.69 2.52
C TYR A 215 -12.46 -9.79 1.29
N PHE A 216 -12.74 -8.51 1.48
CA PHE A 216 -12.73 -7.54 0.38
C PHE A 216 -11.34 -7.43 -0.27
N MET A 217 -10.27 -7.40 0.51
CA MET A 217 -8.91 -7.35 0.01
C MET A 217 -8.53 -8.60 -0.80
N ILE A 218 -8.91 -9.80 -0.33
CA ILE A 218 -8.70 -11.05 -1.06
C ILE A 218 -9.41 -11.00 -2.42
N VAL A 219 -10.70 -10.66 -2.45
CA VAL A 219 -11.46 -10.56 -3.70
C VAL A 219 -10.87 -9.50 -4.62
N SER A 220 -10.53 -8.33 -4.09
CA SER A 220 -9.90 -7.23 -4.83
C SER A 220 -8.57 -7.66 -5.47
N THR A 221 -7.76 -8.45 -4.78
CA THR A 221 -6.51 -8.98 -5.32
C THR A 221 -6.73 -9.76 -6.62
N PHE A 222 -7.70 -10.65 -6.65
CA PHE A 222 -8.01 -11.43 -7.85
C PHE A 222 -8.67 -10.60 -8.94
N VAL A 223 -9.58 -9.71 -8.59
CA VAL A 223 -10.26 -8.80 -9.54
C VAL A 223 -9.25 -7.88 -10.22
N LEU A 224 -8.38 -7.21 -9.43
CA LEU A 224 -7.36 -6.30 -9.96
C LEU A 224 -6.32 -7.06 -10.80
N THR A 225 -5.92 -8.26 -10.37
CA THR A 225 -5.02 -9.11 -11.17
C THR A 225 -5.65 -9.46 -12.51
N GLY A 226 -6.91 -9.87 -12.54
CA GLY A 226 -7.64 -10.22 -13.76
C GLY A 226 -7.85 -9.03 -14.70
N LEU A 227 -8.25 -7.89 -14.16
CA LEU A 227 -8.43 -6.65 -14.93
C LEU A 227 -7.10 -6.16 -15.49
N GLY A 228 -6.06 -6.10 -14.68
CA GLY A 228 -4.73 -5.69 -15.12
C GLY A 228 -4.15 -6.62 -16.19
N TRP A 229 -4.33 -7.93 -16.03
CA TRP A 229 -3.95 -8.91 -17.04
C TRP A 229 -4.68 -8.66 -18.37
N PHE A 230 -6.00 -8.55 -18.32
CA PHE A 230 -6.82 -8.27 -19.50
C PHE A 230 -6.37 -6.99 -20.22
N VAL A 231 -6.24 -5.89 -19.46
CA VAL A 231 -5.83 -4.59 -20.01
C VAL A 231 -4.42 -4.66 -20.61
N THR A 232 -3.48 -5.27 -19.88
CA THR A 232 -2.08 -5.37 -20.33
C THR A 232 -1.96 -6.18 -21.60
N ASP A 233 -2.51 -7.40 -21.64
CA ASP A 233 -2.31 -8.31 -22.78
C ASP A 233 -3.23 -7.98 -23.97
N ARG A 234 -4.39 -7.36 -23.75
CA ARG A 234 -5.37 -7.09 -24.84
C ARG A 234 -5.39 -5.64 -25.31
N ILE A 235 -4.98 -4.69 -24.50
CA ILE A 235 -5.05 -3.26 -24.84
C ILE A 235 -3.66 -2.64 -24.94
N VAL A 236 -2.77 -2.91 -23.99
CA VAL A 236 -1.45 -2.25 -23.94
C VAL A 236 -0.46 -2.94 -24.88
N GLU A 237 -0.26 -4.24 -24.72
CA GLU A 237 0.76 -4.98 -25.47
C GLU A 237 0.57 -4.93 -27.00
N PRO A 238 -0.66 -5.04 -27.55
CA PRO A 238 -0.85 -4.99 -29.01
C PRO A 238 -0.45 -3.66 -29.66
N ARG A 239 -0.22 -2.61 -28.87
CA ARG A 239 0.23 -1.31 -29.37
C ARG A 239 1.72 -1.27 -29.73
N PHE A 240 2.48 -2.24 -29.26
CA PHE A 240 3.90 -2.35 -29.56
C PHE A 240 4.12 -3.27 -30.77
N SER A 241 4.70 -2.74 -31.86
CA SER A 241 5.09 -3.53 -33.01
C SER A 241 6.30 -4.42 -32.67
N LYS A 242 6.51 -5.50 -33.45
CA LYS A 242 7.71 -6.34 -33.30
C LYS A 242 9.01 -5.53 -33.45
N ALA A 243 9.03 -4.53 -34.32
CA ALA A 243 10.17 -3.65 -34.51
C ALA A 243 10.42 -2.76 -33.27
N ASP A 244 9.35 -2.23 -32.65
CA ASP A 244 9.44 -1.46 -31.40
C ASP A 244 10.01 -2.32 -30.28
N VAL A 245 9.49 -3.54 -30.12
CA VAL A 245 9.98 -4.49 -29.11
C VAL A 245 11.44 -4.79 -29.30
N ALA A 246 11.88 -5.11 -30.54
CA ALA A 246 13.27 -5.37 -30.85
C ALA A 246 14.17 -4.16 -30.54
N SER A 247 13.71 -2.95 -30.88
CA SER A 247 14.43 -1.71 -30.58
C SER A 247 14.53 -1.43 -29.09
N GLN A 248 13.49 -1.72 -28.32
CA GLN A 248 13.48 -1.56 -26.86
C GLN A 248 14.43 -2.54 -26.19
N ILE A 249 14.45 -3.80 -26.62
CA ILE A 249 15.38 -4.82 -26.13
C ILE A 249 16.82 -4.44 -26.46
N ALA A 250 17.08 -3.93 -27.68
CA ALA A 250 18.42 -3.52 -28.11
C ALA A 250 18.95 -2.25 -27.43
N ARG A 251 18.06 -1.29 -27.14
CA ARG A 251 18.43 -0.04 -26.41
C ARG A 251 18.50 -0.24 -24.91
N GLY A 252 17.70 -1.17 -24.40
CA GLY A 252 17.78 -1.55 -23.02
C GLY A 252 19.12 -2.24 -22.80
N HIS A 253 20.10 -1.49 -22.33
CA HIS A 253 20.99 -2.05 -21.33
C HIS A 253 20.06 -2.40 -20.16
N VAL A 254 19.25 -3.45 -20.34
CA VAL A 254 18.69 -4.14 -19.21
C VAL A 254 19.91 -4.65 -18.51
N GLU A 255 20.42 -3.81 -17.58
CA GLU A 255 21.46 -4.27 -16.69
C GLU A 255 21.04 -5.66 -16.29
N SER A 256 21.86 -6.62 -16.67
CA SER A 256 21.65 -8.03 -16.32
C SER A 256 21.93 -8.16 -14.82
N GLY A 257 21.31 -7.24 -14.05
CA GLY A 257 21.31 -7.31 -12.62
C GLY A 257 20.75 -8.66 -12.30
N GLU A 258 21.60 -9.50 -11.74
CA GLU A 258 21.45 -10.89 -11.35
C GLU A 258 19.97 -11.32 -11.24
N ARG A 259 19.42 -11.79 -12.38
CA ARG A 259 18.03 -12.23 -12.54
C ARG A 259 17.80 -13.58 -11.88
N ALA A 260 18.88 -14.33 -11.72
CA ALA A 260 18.87 -15.59 -11.01
C ALA A 260 19.03 -15.33 -9.51
N VAL A 261 18.20 -15.99 -8.72
CA VAL A 261 18.39 -16.00 -7.27
C VAL A 261 19.77 -16.58 -6.98
N SER A 262 20.65 -15.79 -6.41
CA SER A 262 21.99 -16.21 -6.07
C SER A 262 21.97 -17.33 -5.01
N SER A 263 23.04 -18.09 -4.90
CA SER A 263 23.16 -19.15 -3.87
C SER A 263 23.07 -18.58 -2.45
N ALA A 264 23.48 -17.35 -2.23
CA ALA A 264 23.35 -16.65 -0.96
C ALA A 264 21.89 -16.24 -0.68
N GLU A 265 21.22 -15.64 -1.66
CA GLU A 265 19.79 -15.30 -1.56
C GLU A 265 18.93 -16.55 -1.32
N ARG A 266 19.21 -17.65 -2.02
CA ARG A 266 18.50 -18.92 -1.83
C ARG A 266 18.66 -19.45 -0.41
N ARG A 267 19.88 -19.44 0.12
CA ARG A 267 20.11 -19.85 1.52
C ARG A 267 19.40 -18.92 2.50
N GLY A 268 19.43 -17.60 2.25
CA GLY A 268 18.72 -16.61 3.03
C GLY A 268 17.20 -16.84 3.04
N LEU A 269 16.60 -17.11 1.85
CA LEU A 269 15.17 -17.42 1.73
C LEU A 269 14.79 -18.70 2.48
N VAL A 270 15.62 -19.77 2.38
CA VAL A 270 15.37 -21.01 3.14
C VAL A 270 15.47 -20.76 4.64
N ALA A 271 16.50 -20.04 5.09
CA ALA A 271 16.64 -19.68 6.51
C ALA A 271 15.46 -18.83 7.01
N ALA A 272 15.01 -17.87 6.22
CA ALA A 272 13.84 -17.04 6.54
C ALA A 272 12.56 -17.88 6.63
N LEU A 273 12.35 -18.83 5.70
CA LEU A 273 11.22 -19.75 5.74
C LEU A 273 11.25 -20.64 6.98
N VAL A 274 12.41 -21.21 7.30
CA VAL A 274 12.58 -22.03 8.51
C VAL A 274 12.29 -21.21 9.77
N ALA A 275 12.86 -20.01 9.86
CA ALA A 275 12.61 -19.10 10.99
C ALA A 275 11.13 -18.74 11.12
N PHE A 276 10.46 -18.46 9.99
CA PHE A 276 9.02 -18.17 9.96
C PHE A 276 8.19 -19.38 10.44
N LEU A 277 8.51 -20.59 9.97
CA LEU A 277 7.80 -21.80 10.37
C LEU A 277 8.04 -22.13 11.86
N VAL A 278 9.25 -21.95 12.36
CA VAL A 278 9.58 -22.18 13.78
C VAL A 278 8.87 -21.14 14.67
N ALA A 279 8.97 -19.86 14.32
CA ALA A 279 8.33 -18.80 15.10
C ALA A 279 6.79 -18.89 15.03
N GLY A 280 6.25 -19.14 13.83
CA GLY A 280 4.81 -19.33 13.63
C GLY A 280 4.28 -20.58 14.33
N GLY A 281 5.03 -21.68 14.28
CA GLY A 281 4.70 -22.90 15.01
C GLY A 281 4.75 -22.73 16.53
N ALA A 282 5.75 -22.01 17.03
CA ALA A 282 5.83 -21.67 18.46
C ALA A 282 4.66 -20.77 18.90
N PHE A 283 4.35 -19.75 18.10
CA PHE A 283 3.19 -18.86 18.34
C PHE A 283 1.88 -19.66 18.35
N LEU A 284 1.69 -20.52 17.34
CA LEU A 284 0.50 -21.35 17.23
C LEU A 284 0.40 -22.34 18.41
N ALA A 285 1.51 -22.95 18.83
CA ALA A 285 1.55 -23.81 20.00
C ALA A 285 1.12 -23.04 21.27
N MET A 286 1.66 -21.82 21.48
CA MET A 286 1.26 -20.98 22.62
C MET A 286 -0.22 -20.55 22.57
N ALA A 287 -0.81 -20.46 21.38
CA ALA A 287 -2.22 -20.08 21.21
C ALA A 287 -3.19 -21.28 21.33
N LEU A 288 -2.75 -22.50 21.02
CA LEU A 288 -3.60 -23.70 21.00
C LEU A 288 -3.48 -24.56 22.28
N VAL A 289 -2.41 -24.42 23.05
CA VAL A 289 -2.24 -25.17 24.29
C VAL A 289 -3.24 -24.66 25.32
N PRO A 290 -4.10 -25.53 25.90
CA PRO A 290 -4.98 -25.13 27.01
C PRO A 290 -4.14 -24.53 28.15
N ASP A 291 -4.59 -23.44 28.73
CA ASP A 291 -3.89 -22.65 29.74
C ASP A 291 -2.52 -22.09 29.29
N GLY A 292 -2.31 -22.01 27.99
CA GLY A 292 -1.12 -21.40 27.39
C GLY A 292 -1.05 -19.90 27.60
N PRO A 293 0.14 -19.28 27.42
CA PRO A 293 0.32 -17.84 27.69
C PRO A 293 -0.54 -16.92 26.80
N LEU A 294 -1.08 -17.43 25.68
CA LEU A 294 -1.94 -16.67 24.76
C LEU A 294 -3.43 -17.07 24.82
N THR A 295 -3.79 -18.08 25.63
CA THR A 295 -5.18 -18.54 25.80
C THR A 295 -5.90 -17.92 27.00
N GLY A 296 -5.15 -17.27 27.92
CA GLY A 296 -5.69 -16.57 29.06
C GLY A 296 -6.38 -15.26 28.71
N GLN A 297 -7.44 -14.91 29.42
CA GLN A 297 -7.99 -13.56 29.34
C GLN A 297 -6.93 -12.58 29.85
N VAL A 298 -6.56 -11.61 29.02
CA VAL A 298 -5.71 -10.50 29.46
C VAL A 298 -6.46 -9.82 30.61
N PRO A 299 -5.88 -9.71 31.81
CA PRO A 299 -6.50 -8.93 32.88
C PRO A 299 -6.73 -7.50 32.37
N ARG A 300 -7.96 -7.02 32.48
CA ARG A 300 -8.34 -5.65 32.08
C ARG A 300 -7.72 -4.64 33.01
#